data_31f9488b64187cd5a723598ac72ffbe2
#
_entry.id   31f9488b64187cd5a723598ac72ffbe2
#
_cell.length_a   1.000
_cell.length_b   1.000
_cell.length_c   1.000
_cell.angle_alpha   90.00
_cell.angle_beta   90.00
_cell.angle_gamma   90.00
#
_symmetry.space_group_name_H-M   'P 1'
#
loop_
_entity.id
_entity.type
_entity.pdbx_description
1 polymer ?
#
loop_
_entity_poly.entity_id
_entity_poly.type
_entity_poly.pdbx_seq_one_letter_code
_entity_poly.pdbx_strand_id
1 'polypeptide(L)'
;MPTYISLIRFTQKGMETIKEGPKRLDAAKQRFRTAGGELKAFYLVTGQYDAVAISELPNDEAVARLALANASMGTVRTETLRAFTEDEYRRIIASLP
;
A
#
# COMPACT_ATOMS: atom_id res chain seq x y z
N MET A 1 -13.69 -4.15 -5.12
CA MET A 1 -12.57 -4.68 -4.34
C MET A 1 -12.30 -3.79 -3.14
N PRO A 2 -11.92 -4.34 -2.00
CA PRO A 2 -11.53 -3.54 -0.84
C PRO A 2 -10.39 -2.58 -1.16
N THR A 3 -10.44 -1.41 -0.52
CA THR A 3 -9.42 -0.38 -0.64
C THR A 3 -8.50 -0.42 0.57
N TYR A 4 -7.21 -0.21 0.33
CA TYR A 4 -6.19 -0.18 1.39
C TYR A 4 -5.31 1.04 1.23
N ILE A 5 -4.89 1.60 2.35
CA ILE A 5 -3.93 2.70 2.38
C ILE A 5 -2.70 2.18 3.10
N SER A 6 -1.56 2.25 2.44
CA SER A 6 -0.27 1.84 3.01
C SER A 6 0.55 3.08 3.35
N LEU A 7 0.95 3.16 4.60
CA LEU A 7 1.85 4.18 5.09
C LEU A 7 3.25 3.57 5.08
N ILE A 8 4.18 4.17 4.34
CA ILE A 8 5.44 3.55 3.97
C ILE A 8 6.60 4.32 4.58
N ARG A 9 7.53 3.60 5.20
CA ARG A 9 8.82 4.15 5.61
C ARG A 9 9.91 3.42 4.87
N PHE A 10 10.89 4.16 4.35
CA PHE A 10 12.08 3.56 3.79
C PHE A 10 13.01 3.13 4.93
N THR A 11 13.58 1.95 4.79
CA THR A 11 14.63 1.48 5.70
C THR A 11 15.94 2.17 5.36
N GLN A 12 16.98 1.94 6.18
CA GLN A 12 18.31 2.43 5.86
C GLN A 12 18.75 1.94 4.49
N LYS A 13 18.54 0.65 4.20
CA LYS A 13 18.85 0.06 2.88
C LYS A 13 18.07 0.76 1.77
N GLY A 14 16.80 1.05 1.99
CA GLY A 14 15.98 1.77 1.02
C GLY A 14 16.48 3.18 0.76
N MET A 15 16.92 3.87 1.81
CA MET A 15 17.49 5.21 1.67
C MET A 15 18.84 5.18 0.96
N GLU A 16 19.70 4.22 1.26
CA GLU A 16 20.99 4.09 0.62
C GLU A 16 20.88 3.86 -0.89
N THR A 17 19.79 3.22 -1.32
CA THR A 17 19.53 2.89 -2.72
C THR A 17 18.31 3.63 -3.26
N ILE A 18 18.05 4.82 -2.75
CA ILE A 18 16.81 5.58 -3.05
C ILE A 18 16.63 5.86 -4.54
N LYS A 19 17.73 5.98 -5.28
CA LYS A 19 17.67 6.24 -6.72
C LYS A 19 17.05 5.07 -7.50
N GLU A 20 16.98 3.89 -6.91
CA GLU A 20 16.30 2.74 -7.48
C GLU A 20 14.80 2.69 -7.13
N GLY A 21 14.32 3.67 -6.37
CA GLY A 21 12.94 3.77 -5.96
C GLY A 21 11.92 3.62 -7.09
N PRO A 22 12.09 4.34 -8.21
CA PRO A 22 11.16 4.22 -9.33
C PRO A 22 11.07 2.79 -9.90
N LYS A 23 12.19 2.08 -10.01
CA LYS A 23 12.17 0.68 -10.44
C LYS A 23 11.46 -0.21 -9.44
N ARG A 24 11.68 0.01 -8.15
CA ARG A 24 11.00 -0.74 -7.10
C ARG A 24 9.51 -0.48 -7.12
N LEU A 25 9.10 0.76 -7.40
CA LEU A 25 7.68 1.10 -7.53
C LEU A 25 7.04 0.37 -8.70
N ASP A 26 7.71 0.34 -9.85
CA ASP A 26 7.20 -0.38 -11.02
C ASP A 26 7.06 -1.87 -10.73
N ALA A 27 8.02 -2.47 -10.06
CA ALA A 27 7.96 -3.87 -9.65
C ALA A 27 6.81 -4.12 -8.67
N ALA A 28 6.58 -3.20 -7.74
CA ALA A 28 5.47 -3.29 -6.80
C ALA A 28 4.12 -3.23 -7.51
N LYS A 29 3.96 -2.34 -8.49
CA LYS A 29 2.74 -2.28 -9.30
C LYS A 29 2.46 -3.61 -9.97
N GLN A 30 3.49 -4.26 -10.50
CA GLN A 30 3.33 -5.57 -11.13
C GLN A 30 2.90 -6.64 -10.13
N ARG A 31 3.46 -6.61 -8.92
CA ARG A 31 3.06 -7.55 -7.85
C ARG A 31 1.60 -7.38 -7.47
N PHE A 32 1.10 -6.13 -7.40
CA PHE A 32 -0.32 -5.88 -7.15
C PHE A 32 -1.20 -6.50 -8.24
N ARG A 33 -0.82 -6.32 -9.51
CA ARG A 33 -1.57 -6.90 -10.63
C ARG A 33 -1.58 -8.42 -10.57
N THR A 34 -0.44 -9.03 -10.28
CA THR A 34 -0.32 -10.49 -10.13
C THR A 34 -1.20 -11.01 -9.00
N ALA A 35 -1.37 -10.23 -7.94
CA ALA A 35 -2.23 -10.59 -6.81
C ALA A 35 -3.72 -10.34 -7.09
N GLY A 36 -4.08 -9.91 -8.28
CA GLY A 36 -5.47 -9.68 -8.67
C GLY A 36 -6.01 -8.30 -8.34
N GLY A 37 -5.14 -7.37 -8.00
CA GLY A 37 -5.52 -6.01 -7.64
C GLY A 37 -4.79 -4.95 -8.44
N GLU A 38 -4.70 -3.75 -7.87
CA GLU A 38 -4.07 -2.62 -8.53
C GLU A 38 -3.56 -1.61 -7.50
N LEU A 39 -2.37 -1.07 -7.75
CA LEU A 39 -1.88 0.10 -7.04
C LEU A 39 -2.46 1.33 -7.73
N LYS A 40 -3.43 1.98 -7.07
CA LYS A 40 -4.20 3.08 -7.66
C LYS A 40 -3.47 4.40 -7.64
N ALA A 41 -2.70 4.66 -6.58
CA ALA A 41 -2.00 5.93 -6.40
C ALA A 41 -0.79 5.74 -5.49
N PHE A 42 0.23 6.52 -5.75
CA PHE A 42 1.43 6.56 -4.93
C PHE A 42 1.86 8.02 -4.77
N TYR A 43 2.16 8.41 -3.53
CA TYR A 43 2.62 9.77 -3.22
C TYR A 43 3.86 9.70 -2.36
N LEU A 44 4.88 10.46 -2.73
CA LEU A 44 5.97 10.76 -1.82
C LEU A 44 5.46 11.84 -0.85
N VAL A 45 5.70 11.64 0.43
CA VAL A 45 5.28 12.61 1.46
C VAL A 45 6.46 12.98 2.34
N THR A 46 6.34 14.11 3.02
CA THR A 46 7.30 14.51 4.03
C THR A 46 6.61 14.45 5.40
N GLY A 47 7.38 14.13 6.44
CA GLY A 47 6.84 14.01 7.78
C GLY A 47 7.18 12.66 8.39
N GLN A 48 6.24 12.09 9.13
CA GLN A 48 6.46 10.85 9.85
C GLN A 48 6.62 9.64 8.92
N TYR A 49 5.97 9.66 7.78
CA TYR A 49 6.08 8.61 6.75
C TYR A 49 6.77 9.18 5.51
N ASP A 50 7.31 8.30 4.68
CA ASP A 50 8.03 8.70 3.47
C ASP A 50 7.15 8.62 2.23
N ALA A 51 6.18 7.72 2.22
CA ALA A 51 5.27 7.56 1.10
C ALA A 51 3.91 7.05 1.55
N VAL A 52 2.91 7.27 0.72
CA VAL A 52 1.55 6.76 0.91
C VAL A 52 1.10 6.13 -0.39
N ALA A 53 0.56 4.92 -0.30
CA ALA A 53 0.02 4.21 -1.45
C ALA A 53 -1.43 3.86 -1.22
N ILE A 54 -2.24 3.98 -2.28
CA ILE A 54 -3.64 3.59 -2.26
C ILE A 54 -3.79 2.43 -3.23
N SER A 55 -4.38 1.32 -2.76
CA SER A 55 -4.49 0.11 -3.55
C SER A 55 -5.85 -0.55 -3.39
N GLU A 56 -6.20 -1.37 -4.36
CA GLU A 56 -7.34 -2.28 -4.30
C GLU A 56 -6.81 -3.70 -4.42
N LEU A 57 -7.29 -4.59 -3.56
CA LEU A 57 -6.90 -6.00 -3.54
C LEU A 57 -8.14 -6.84 -3.22
N PRO A 58 -8.15 -8.13 -3.64
CA PRO A 58 -9.33 -8.97 -3.46
C PRO A 58 -9.75 -9.20 -2.00
N ASN A 59 -8.77 -9.33 -1.10
CA ASN A 59 -9.04 -9.64 0.30
C ASN A 59 -7.82 -9.33 1.18
N ASP A 60 -8.02 -9.47 2.49
CA ASP A 60 -6.99 -9.16 3.47
C ASP A 60 -5.79 -10.11 3.38
N GLU A 61 -6.00 -11.34 2.98
CA GLU A 61 -4.92 -12.30 2.81
C GLU A 61 -3.96 -11.88 1.70
N ALA A 62 -4.50 -11.36 0.59
CA ALA A 62 -3.68 -10.83 -0.50
C ALA A 62 -2.85 -9.64 -0.02
N VAL A 63 -3.44 -8.76 0.81
CA VAL A 63 -2.74 -7.62 1.41
C VAL A 63 -1.59 -8.09 2.29
N ALA A 64 -1.86 -9.05 3.19
CA ALA A 64 -0.85 -9.57 4.09
C ALA A 64 0.32 -10.20 3.31
N ARG A 65 0.00 -10.96 2.28
CA ARG A 65 1.00 -11.60 1.43
C ARG A 65 1.90 -10.57 0.75
N LEU A 66 1.31 -9.51 0.19
CA LEU A 66 2.07 -8.43 -0.44
C LEU A 66 2.91 -7.64 0.56
N ALA A 67 2.35 -7.34 1.72
CA ALA A 67 3.08 -6.61 2.77
C ALA A 67 4.33 -7.39 3.20
N LEU A 68 4.20 -8.70 3.39
CA LEU A 68 5.32 -9.55 3.77
C LEU A 68 6.35 -9.65 2.63
N ALA A 69 5.89 -9.79 1.39
CA ALA A 69 6.77 -9.85 0.23
C ALA A 69 7.58 -8.56 0.09
N ASN A 70 6.94 -7.42 0.25
CA ASN A 70 7.62 -6.12 0.18
C ASN A 70 8.61 -5.94 1.34
N ALA A 71 8.20 -6.30 2.55
CA ALA A 71 9.06 -6.19 3.72
C ALA A 71 10.28 -7.10 3.62
N SER A 72 10.13 -8.29 3.02
CA SER A 72 11.22 -9.26 2.88
C SER A 72 12.36 -8.77 1.99
N MET A 73 12.10 -7.78 1.14
CA MET A 73 13.14 -7.16 0.31
C MET A 73 14.01 -6.18 1.09
N GLY A 74 13.58 -5.78 2.28
CA GLY A 74 14.39 -5.00 3.21
C GLY A 74 14.48 -3.51 2.93
N THR A 75 13.77 -2.98 1.92
CA THR A 75 13.89 -1.57 1.53
C THR A 75 12.77 -0.69 2.08
N VAL A 76 11.64 -1.29 2.49
CA VAL A 76 10.50 -0.56 3.03
C VAL A 76 9.92 -1.28 4.24
N ARG A 77 9.28 -0.48 5.10
CA ARG A 77 8.38 -0.96 6.15
C ARG A 77 7.04 -0.28 5.94
N THR A 78 5.98 -1.03 6.06
CA THR A 78 4.64 -0.52 5.78
C THR A 78 3.70 -0.74 6.95
N GLU A 79 2.76 0.18 7.07
CA GLU A 79 1.60 0.06 7.92
C GLU A 79 0.39 0.14 6.99
N THR A 80 -0.39 -0.91 6.91
CA THR A 80 -1.50 -0.98 5.96
C THR A 80 -2.83 -0.88 6.69
N LEU A 81 -3.66 0.03 6.21
CA LEU A 81 -4.96 0.32 6.79
C LEU A 81 -6.05 -0.14 5.82
N ARG A 82 -7.06 -0.82 6.36
CA ARG A 82 -8.28 -1.07 5.58
C ARG A 82 -9.02 0.25 5.46
N ALA A 83 -9.23 0.70 4.24
CA ALA A 83 -9.90 1.96 3.97
C ALA A 83 -11.30 1.71 3.40
N PHE A 84 -12.21 2.60 3.72
CA PHE A 84 -13.56 2.61 3.17
C PHE A 84 -13.71 3.90 2.38
N THR A 85 -14.25 3.79 1.15
CA THR A 85 -14.54 4.95 0.32
C THR A 85 -15.62 5.79 0.98
N GLU A 86 -15.81 7.01 0.51
CA GLU A 86 -16.89 7.87 1.02
C GLU A 86 -18.26 7.19 0.86
N ASP A 87 -18.50 6.54 -0.29
CA ASP A 87 -19.76 5.84 -0.51
C ASP A 87 -19.94 4.68 0.46
N GLU A 88 -18.89 3.91 0.71
CA GLU A 88 -18.92 2.84 1.70
C GLU A 88 -19.17 3.38 3.10
N TYR A 89 -18.51 4.50 3.44
CA TYR A 89 -18.72 5.18 4.72
C TYR A 89 -20.19 5.57 4.91
N ARG A 90 -20.80 6.17 3.88
CA ARG A 90 -22.19 6.58 3.94
C ARG A 90 -23.12 5.39 4.16
N ARG A 91 -22.85 4.28 3.49
CA ARG A 91 -23.66 3.05 3.66
C ARG A 91 -23.51 2.46 5.05
N ILE A 92 -22.28 2.46 5.59
CA ILE A 92 -22.02 1.97 6.95
C ILE A 92 -22.80 2.79 7.96
N ILE A 93 -22.73 4.11 7.85
CA ILE A 93 -23.46 5.01 8.77
C ILE A 93 -24.98 4.78 8.66
N ALA A 94 -25.50 4.64 7.44
CA ALA A 94 -26.92 4.43 7.21
C ALA A 94 -27.42 3.11 7.81
N SER A 95 -26.54 2.13 8.00
CA SER A 95 -26.89 0.82 8.57
C SER A 95 -26.81 0.77 10.09
N LEU A 96 -26.37 1.83 10.73
CA LEU A 96 -26.28 1.86 12.20
C LEU A 96 -27.68 1.88 12.83
N PRO A 97 -27.85 1.16 13.98
CA PRO A 97 -29.11 1.14 14.69
C PRO A 97 -29.47 2.49 15.31
#